data_4ffb4eddaf255692a8b5c8427b8cfa6c
#
_entry.id   4ffb4eddaf255692a8b5c8427b8cfa6c
#
_cell.length_a   1.000
_cell.length_b   1.000
_cell.length_c   1.000
_cell.angle_alpha   90.00
_cell.angle_beta   90.00
_cell.angle_gamma   90.00
#
_symmetry.space_group_name_H-M   'P 1'
#
loop_
_entity.id
_entity.type
_entity.pdbx_description
1 polymer ?
#
loop_
_entity_poly.entity_id
_entity_poly.type
_entity_poly.pdbx_seq_one_letter_code
_entity_poly.pdbx_strand_id
1 'polypeptide(L)'
;MRTIAIVLVLCSIVGASSVAARAEDAAGSNSIKVMVVGFHSNLGEADCVLFGSPEGFPSDSKIAMKRTKSKIENKQAVCTFDGVNPGDYAVSVFHDENANGVLDRNLIGMPKEGVGASNNAAGKMGPPKFDDARFTYKGGQQTLTIHITYLAAPL
;
A
#
# COMPACT_ATOMS: atom_id res chain seq x y z
N MET A 1 8.24 -9.05 -89.52
CA MET A 1 8.05 -8.00 -88.46
C MET A 1 7.84 -8.70 -87.18
N ARG A 2 8.80 -8.66 -86.27
CA ARG A 2 8.79 -9.42 -85.02
C ARG A 2 8.49 -8.42 -83.89
N THR A 3 7.36 -8.56 -83.22
CA THR A 3 6.92 -7.75 -82.07
C THR A 3 7.47 -8.39 -80.80
N ILE A 4 8.36 -7.67 -80.12
CA ILE A 4 8.94 -8.10 -78.84
C ILE A 4 8.01 -7.60 -77.73
N ALA A 5 7.42 -8.54 -77.01
CA ALA A 5 6.64 -8.21 -75.82
C ALA A 5 7.56 -8.13 -74.58
N ILE A 6 7.65 -6.96 -74.02
CA ILE A 6 8.37 -6.73 -72.76
C ILE A 6 7.45 -7.10 -71.60
N VAL A 7 7.79 -8.17 -70.86
CA VAL A 7 7.13 -8.55 -69.63
C VAL A 7 7.80 -7.78 -68.50
N LEU A 8 7.03 -6.87 -67.91
CA LEU A 8 7.39 -6.14 -66.70
C LEU A 8 7.06 -6.99 -65.48
N VAL A 9 8.08 -7.54 -64.83
CA VAL A 9 7.93 -8.24 -63.56
C VAL A 9 7.90 -7.18 -62.45
N LEU A 10 6.72 -6.93 -61.87
CA LEU A 10 6.59 -6.13 -60.65
C LEU A 10 6.99 -7.00 -59.44
N CYS A 11 8.16 -6.71 -58.92
CA CYS A 11 8.62 -7.28 -57.65
C CYS A 11 7.97 -6.53 -56.48
N SER A 12 6.90 -7.10 -55.90
CA SER A 12 6.26 -6.56 -54.71
C SER A 12 7.11 -6.87 -53.50
N ILE A 13 7.80 -5.87 -52.98
CA ILE A 13 8.52 -5.96 -51.70
C ILE A 13 7.49 -5.80 -50.60
N VAL A 14 7.04 -6.90 -50.01
CA VAL A 14 6.27 -6.91 -48.77
C VAL A 14 7.22 -6.59 -47.62
N GLY A 15 7.26 -5.34 -47.24
CA GLY A 15 7.95 -4.90 -46.02
C GLY A 15 7.26 -5.46 -44.79
N ALA A 16 7.81 -6.50 -44.21
CA ALA A 16 7.41 -6.95 -42.86
C ALA A 16 7.90 -5.92 -41.87
N SER A 17 7.00 -4.99 -41.51
CA SER A 17 7.20 -4.14 -40.34
C SER A 17 7.08 -5.00 -39.10
N SER A 18 8.19 -5.47 -38.56
CA SER A 18 8.25 -6.05 -37.23
C SER A 18 7.97 -4.93 -36.23
N VAL A 19 6.73 -4.89 -35.75
CA VAL A 19 6.38 -4.17 -34.55
C VAL A 19 7.08 -4.89 -33.39
N ALA A 20 8.28 -4.42 -33.08
CA ALA A 20 8.89 -4.78 -31.80
C ALA A 20 7.96 -4.26 -30.71
N ALA A 21 7.14 -5.16 -30.17
CA ALA A 21 6.45 -4.91 -28.92
C ALA A 21 7.56 -4.65 -27.88
N ARG A 22 7.76 -3.37 -27.60
CA ARG A 22 8.53 -2.94 -26.44
C ARG A 22 7.75 -3.50 -25.25
N ALA A 23 8.25 -4.57 -24.67
CA ALA A 23 7.95 -4.89 -23.28
C ALA A 23 8.48 -3.65 -22.53
N GLU A 24 7.59 -2.72 -22.20
CA GLU A 24 7.87 -1.77 -21.14
C GLU A 24 8.15 -2.65 -19.93
N ASP A 25 9.44 -2.74 -19.59
CA ASP A 25 9.87 -3.18 -18.28
C ASP A 25 8.96 -2.45 -17.29
N ALA A 26 8.03 -3.19 -16.72
CA ALA A 26 7.45 -2.84 -15.47
C ALA A 26 8.60 -2.89 -14.46
N ALA A 27 9.46 -1.87 -14.49
CA ALA A 27 10.33 -1.52 -13.39
C ALA A 27 9.37 -1.41 -12.21
N GLY A 28 9.29 -2.47 -11.41
CA GLY A 28 8.30 -2.62 -10.37
C GLY A 28 8.33 -1.36 -9.52
N SER A 29 7.26 -0.56 -9.63
CA SER A 29 7.20 0.70 -8.89
C SER A 29 7.47 0.38 -7.44
N ASN A 30 8.46 1.05 -6.85
CA ASN A 30 8.78 0.90 -5.45
C ASN A 30 7.52 1.16 -4.61
N SER A 31 6.95 0.11 -4.04
CA SER A 31 5.71 0.21 -3.28
C SER A 31 5.65 -0.75 -2.10
N ILE A 32 5.04 -0.28 -1.03
CA ILE A 32 4.71 -1.09 0.15
C ILE A 32 3.20 -1.27 0.16
N LYS A 33 2.75 -2.50 0.01
CA LYS A 33 1.35 -2.91 0.08
C LYS A 33 1.06 -3.44 1.48
N VAL A 34 0.04 -2.92 2.13
CA VAL A 34 -0.40 -3.34 3.46
C VAL A 34 -1.78 -3.97 3.34
N MET A 35 -1.85 -5.27 3.59
CA MET A 35 -3.12 -5.98 3.74
C MET A 35 -3.53 -5.88 5.20
N VAL A 36 -4.64 -5.22 5.45
CA VAL A 36 -5.20 -5.05 6.79
C VAL A 36 -6.38 -5.98 6.95
N VAL A 37 -6.37 -6.79 7.99
CA VAL A 37 -7.38 -7.82 8.24
C VAL A 37 -7.91 -7.74 9.67
N GLY A 38 -9.07 -8.36 9.93
CA GLY A 38 -9.63 -8.44 11.27
C GLY A 38 -10.52 -7.26 11.66
N PHE A 39 -11.02 -6.51 10.69
CA PHE A 39 -12.05 -5.50 10.97
C PHE A 39 -13.34 -6.16 11.45
N HIS A 40 -13.97 -5.60 12.46
CA HIS A 40 -15.26 -6.11 12.96
C HIS A 40 -16.43 -5.70 12.05
N SER A 41 -16.30 -4.62 11.29
CA SER A 41 -17.29 -4.12 10.33
C SER A 41 -16.64 -3.62 9.03
N ASN A 42 -17.48 -3.31 8.01
CA ASN A 42 -17.03 -2.65 6.78
C ASN A 42 -17.32 -1.13 6.82
N LEU A 43 -17.70 -0.59 7.98
CA LEU A 43 -17.98 0.85 8.11
C LEU A 43 -16.69 1.66 8.06
N GLY A 44 -16.78 2.89 7.60
CA GLY A 44 -15.64 3.80 7.56
C GLY A 44 -14.50 3.37 6.64
N GLU A 45 -13.29 3.59 7.08
CA GLU A 45 -12.06 3.41 6.30
C GLU A 45 -10.93 2.80 7.15
N ALA A 46 -10.00 2.11 6.48
CA ALA A 46 -8.69 1.80 7.05
C ALA A 46 -7.77 3.00 6.79
N ASP A 47 -7.26 3.61 7.84
CA ASP A 47 -6.32 4.72 7.74
C ASP A 47 -4.90 4.21 8.07
N CYS A 48 -4.05 4.18 7.04
CA CYS A 48 -2.71 3.62 7.12
C CYS A 48 -1.67 4.73 7.06
N VAL A 49 -0.71 4.70 7.98
CA VAL A 49 0.31 5.73 8.13
C VAL A 49 1.70 5.11 8.15
N LEU A 50 2.59 5.59 7.27
CA LEU A 50 3.98 5.13 7.14
C LEU A 50 4.93 6.09 7.84
N PHE A 51 5.75 5.58 8.75
CA PHE A 51 6.76 6.31 9.50
C PHE A 51 8.17 5.85 9.12
N GLY A 52 9.09 6.79 8.95
CA GLY A 52 10.51 6.54 8.71
C GLY A 52 11.38 6.74 9.94
N SER A 53 10.79 7.12 11.09
CA SER A 53 11.50 7.32 12.35
C SER A 53 10.57 7.07 13.55
N PRO A 54 11.11 6.90 14.76
CA PRO A 54 10.31 6.74 15.97
C PRO A 54 9.47 7.97 16.33
N GLU A 55 9.83 9.14 15.80
CA GLU A 55 9.16 10.39 16.10
C GLU A 55 7.70 10.35 15.62
N GLY A 56 6.77 10.63 16.53
CA GLY A 56 5.33 10.63 16.28
C GLY A 56 4.67 9.27 16.11
N PHE A 57 5.44 8.19 15.98
CA PHE A 57 4.87 6.85 15.88
C PHE A 57 4.18 6.44 17.21
N PRO A 58 3.01 5.81 17.16
CA PRO A 58 2.21 5.46 15.97
C PRO A 58 1.09 6.48 15.67
N SER A 59 0.98 7.59 16.39
CA SER A 59 -0.26 8.38 16.45
C SER A 59 -0.19 9.76 15.79
N ASP A 60 0.98 10.35 15.60
CA ASP A 60 1.11 11.68 14.98
C ASP A 60 1.31 11.57 13.47
N SER A 61 0.20 11.54 12.75
CA SER A 61 0.22 11.48 11.29
C SER A 61 0.73 12.76 10.61
N LYS A 62 0.91 13.88 11.34
CA LYS A 62 1.38 15.14 10.76
C LYS A 62 2.86 15.10 10.39
N ILE A 63 3.63 14.28 11.09
CA ILE A 63 5.07 14.10 10.86
C ILE A 63 5.39 12.78 10.18
N ALA A 64 4.37 12.02 9.81
CA ALA A 64 4.52 10.79 9.06
C ALA A 64 5.03 11.05 7.63
N MET A 65 5.73 10.08 7.07
CA MET A 65 6.22 10.17 5.68
C MET A 65 5.09 10.13 4.67
N LYS A 66 4.14 9.21 4.86
CA LYS A 66 2.99 9.02 3.97
C LYS A 66 1.78 8.56 4.76
N ARG A 67 0.61 8.94 4.27
CA ARG A 67 -0.68 8.49 4.78
C ARG A 67 -1.57 8.11 3.61
N THR A 68 -2.30 7.03 3.71
CA THR A 68 -3.28 6.59 2.73
C THR A 68 -4.49 5.98 3.42
N LYS A 69 -5.64 6.13 2.80
CA LYS A 69 -6.90 5.57 3.27
C LYS A 69 -7.43 4.54 2.27
N SER A 70 -8.10 3.54 2.75
CA SER A 70 -8.70 2.50 1.92
C SER A 70 -10.07 2.10 2.46
N LYS A 71 -11.00 1.82 1.55
CA LYS A 71 -12.30 1.24 1.91
C LYS A 71 -12.11 -0.16 2.48
N ILE A 72 -12.98 -0.51 3.41
CA ILE A 72 -13.02 -1.84 4.01
C ILE A 72 -14.05 -2.67 3.25
N GLU A 73 -13.62 -3.80 2.72
CA GLU A 73 -14.47 -4.77 2.02
C GLU A 73 -14.21 -6.16 2.60
N ASN A 74 -15.26 -6.90 2.89
CA ASN A 74 -15.16 -8.24 3.49
C ASN A 74 -14.29 -8.27 4.76
N LYS A 75 -14.35 -7.21 5.58
CA LYS A 75 -13.54 -7.02 6.80
C LYS A 75 -12.03 -7.01 6.55
N GLN A 76 -11.63 -6.52 5.38
CA GLN A 76 -10.25 -6.35 4.95
C GLN A 76 -10.09 -5.02 4.21
N ALA A 77 -8.89 -4.50 4.19
CA ALA A 77 -8.53 -3.33 3.40
C ALA A 77 -7.12 -3.50 2.82
N VAL A 78 -6.83 -2.78 1.75
CA VAL A 78 -5.51 -2.76 1.14
C VAL A 78 -5.05 -1.31 1.01
N CYS A 79 -4.04 -0.95 1.76
CA CYS A 79 -3.36 0.33 1.64
C CYS A 79 -2.09 0.16 0.81
N THR A 80 -1.76 1.13 -0.05
CA THR A 80 -0.53 1.11 -0.84
C THR A 80 0.21 2.43 -0.67
N PHE A 81 1.52 2.32 -0.42
CA PHE A 81 2.44 3.45 -0.37
C PHE A 81 3.39 3.34 -1.56
N ASP A 82 3.17 4.16 -2.59
CA ASP A 82 4.00 4.18 -3.80
C ASP A 82 5.17 5.16 -3.66
N GLY A 83 6.24 4.90 -4.43
CA GLY A 83 7.41 5.77 -4.48
C GLY A 83 8.16 5.83 -3.15
N VAL A 84 8.26 4.72 -2.44
CA VAL A 84 9.04 4.61 -1.19
C VAL A 84 10.46 4.18 -1.52
N ASN A 85 11.45 4.88 -0.99
CA ASN A 85 12.86 4.49 -1.12
C ASN A 85 13.20 3.32 -0.17
N PRO A 86 14.23 2.51 -0.49
CA PRO A 86 14.75 1.54 0.47
C PRO A 86 15.11 2.17 1.81
N GLY A 87 14.77 1.50 2.91
CA GLY A 87 14.99 2.02 4.26
C GLY A 87 14.24 1.22 5.33
N ASP A 88 14.34 1.68 6.57
CA ASP A 88 13.61 1.11 7.69
C ASP A 88 12.35 1.93 7.97
N TYR A 89 11.23 1.24 8.12
CA TYR A 89 9.91 1.86 8.28
C TYR A 89 9.07 1.13 9.30
N ALA A 90 8.07 1.81 9.80
CA ALA A 90 6.96 1.21 10.53
C ALA A 90 5.63 1.73 9.97
N VAL A 91 4.60 0.90 10.01
CA VAL A 91 3.24 1.26 9.64
C VAL A 91 2.35 1.19 10.86
N SER A 92 1.54 2.21 11.08
CA SER A 92 0.39 2.15 11.96
C SER A 92 -0.90 2.18 11.14
N VAL A 93 -1.93 1.52 11.64
CA VAL A 93 -3.25 1.47 11.02
C VAL A 93 -4.30 1.68 12.09
N PHE A 94 -5.36 2.41 11.78
CA PHE A 94 -6.56 2.41 12.58
C PHE A 94 -7.82 2.28 11.71
N HIS A 95 -8.87 1.76 12.32
CA HIS A 95 -10.18 1.63 11.73
C HIS A 95 -10.96 2.92 11.99
N ASP A 96 -10.93 3.86 11.07
CA ASP A 96 -11.68 5.12 11.13
C ASP A 96 -13.16 4.84 10.81
N GLU A 97 -13.93 4.39 11.80
CA GLU A 97 -15.31 3.91 11.60
C GLU A 97 -16.28 5.02 11.20
N ASN A 98 -16.04 6.24 11.66
CA ASN A 98 -16.88 7.40 11.37
C ASN A 98 -16.32 8.30 10.27
N ALA A 99 -15.18 7.92 9.67
CA ALA A 99 -14.47 8.63 8.60
C ALA A 99 -14.13 10.09 8.97
N ASN A 100 -13.81 10.36 10.24
CA ASN A 100 -13.44 11.70 10.72
C ASN A 100 -11.94 12.00 10.57
N GLY A 101 -11.13 11.00 10.22
CA GLY A 101 -9.69 11.12 10.01
C GLY A 101 -8.86 11.17 11.28
N VAL A 102 -9.45 10.86 12.44
CA VAL A 102 -8.81 10.93 13.76
C VAL A 102 -9.11 9.64 14.52
N LEU A 103 -8.10 9.07 15.17
CA LEU A 103 -8.29 7.94 16.07
C LEU A 103 -9.04 8.38 17.31
N ASP A 104 -10.30 7.97 17.45
CA ASP A 104 -11.14 8.27 18.59
C ASP A 104 -10.66 7.56 19.85
N ARG A 105 -10.68 8.27 20.98
CA ARG A 105 -10.23 7.78 22.28
C ARG A 105 -11.29 8.01 23.34
N ASN A 106 -11.28 7.15 24.35
CA ASN A 106 -12.12 7.33 25.53
C ASN A 106 -11.48 8.33 26.54
N LEU A 107 -12.16 8.58 27.64
CA LEU A 107 -11.71 9.55 28.67
C LEU A 107 -10.36 9.21 29.31
N ILE A 108 -9.94 7.96 29.27
CA ILE A 108 -8.64 7.50 29.81
C ILE A 108 -7.58 7.35 28.72
N GLY A 109 -7.86 7.85 27.49
CA GLY A 109 -6.92 7.87 26.37
C GLY A 109 -6.80 6.56 25.59
N MET A 110 -7.60 5.54 25.90
CA MET A 110 -7.59 4.29 25.12
C MET A 110 -8.35 4.44 23.81
N PRO A 111 -7.83 3.88 22.70
CA PRO A 111 -8.55 3.82 21.43
C PRO A 111 -9.94 3.18 21.59
N LYS A 112 -10.96 3.84 21.04
CA LYS A 112 -12.30 3.28 20.87
C LYS A 112 -12.41 2.45 19.59
N GLU A 113 -11.60 2.79 18.62
CA GLU A 113 -11.52 2.19 17.29
C GLU A 113 -10.42 1.13 17.25
N GLY A 114 -10.49 0.27 16.23
CA GLY A 114 -9.49 -0.78 16.03
C GLY A 114 -8.14 -0.20 15.61
N VAL A 115 -7.07 -0.76 16.14
CA VAL A 115 -5.69 -0.32 15.85
C VAL A 115 -4.81 -1.51 15.47
N GLY A 116 -3.76 -1.25 14.69
CA GLY A 116 -2.75 -2.23 14.31
C GLY A 116 -1.42 -1.57 13.95
N ALA A 117 -0.37 -2.36 13.94
CA ALA A 117 0.95 -1.92 13.50
C ALA A 117 1.66 -3.02 12.74
N SER A 118 2.65 -2.65 11.91
CA SER A 118 3.52 -3.62 11.23
C SER A 118 4.16 -4.58 12.23
N ASN A 119 4.51 -5.78 11.76
CA ASN A 119 4.94 -6.92 12.59
C ASN A 119 3.90 -7.36 13.64
N ASN A 120 2.66 -6.87 13.54
CA ASN A 120 1.63 -7.03 14.58
C ASN A 120 2.13 -6.59 15.97
N ALA A 121 2.97 -5.57 15.99
CA ALA A 121 3.55 -5.04 17.22
C ALA A 121 2.45 -4.56 18.16
N ALA A 122 2.49 -5.02 19.39
CA ALA A 122 1.55 -4.65 20.45
C ALA A 122 2.29 -3.94 21.59
N GLY A 123 1.67 -2.88 22.10
CA GLY A 123 2.18 -2.23 23.31
C GLY A 123 1.81 -3.04 24.56
N LYS A 124 2.76 -3.15 25.49
CA LYS A 124 2.49 -3.85 26.77
C LYS A 124 1.75 -2.98 27.78
N MET A 125 2.06 -1.69 27.84
CA MET A 125 1.47 -0.71 28.77
C MET A 125 1.28 0.64 28.06
N GLY A 126 0.84 0.63 26.81
CA GLY A 126 0.69 1.81 25.96
C GLY A 126 0.76 1.45 24.49
N PRO A 127 0.93 2.42 23.58
CA PRO A 127 1.06 2.15 22.17
C PRO A 127 2.35 1.34 21.86
N PRO A 128 2.38 0.60 20.72
CA PRO A 128 3.59 -0.09 20.29
C PRO A 128 4.73 0.88 20.05
N LYS A 129 5.96 0.41 20.23
CA LYS A 129 7.17 1.18 19.90
C LYS A 129 7.53 1.02 18.43
N PHE A 130 8.17 2.03 17.87
CA PHE A 130 8.65 1.99 16.48
C PHE A 130 9.57 0.78 16.22
N ASP A 131 10.51 0.50 17.12
CA ASP A 131 11.45 -0.62 16.97
C ASP A 131 10.77 -1.99 16.92
N ASP A 132 9.65 -2.16 17.62
CA ASP A 132 8.87 -3.41 17.60
C ASP A 132 8.10 -3.56 16.27
N ALA A 133 7.66 -2.45 15.69
CA ALA A 133 6.93 -2.39 14.43
C ALA A 133 7.83 -2.26 13.20
N ARG A 134 9.11 -1.95 13.38
CA ARG A 134 10.06 -1.66 12.31
C ARG A 134 10.31 -2.86 11.40
N PHE A 135 10.31 -2.61 10.10
CA PHE A 135 10.72 -3.56 9.06
C PHE A 135 11.65 -2.88 8.06
N THR A 136 12.52 -3.65 7.42
CA THR A 136 13.41 -3.16 6.37
C THR A 136 12.76 -3.35 5.00
N TYR A 137 12.61 -2.26 4.26
CA TYR A 137 12.17 -2.25 2.88
C TYR A 137 13.38 -2.12 1.95
N LYS A 138 13.53 -3.07 1.01
CA LYS A 138 14.68 -3.15 0.09
C LYS A 138 14.40 -2.60 -1.31
N GLY A 139 13.22 -2.05 -1.54
CA GLY A 139 12.74 -1.64 -2.87
C GLY A 139 11.89 -2.72 -3.55
N GLY A 140 11.35 -2.37 -4.72
CA GLY A 140 10.42 -3.22 -5.46
C GLY A 140 9.02 -3.23 -4.84
N GLN A 141 8.33 -4.35 -4.90
CA GLN A 141 7.03 -4.53 -4.26
C GLN A 141 7.17 -5.39 -3.00
N GLN A 142 6.80 -4.84 -1.85
CA GLN A 142 6.76 -5.58 -0.58
C GLN A 142 5.33 -5.58 -0.04
N THR A 143 4.85 -6.73 0.43
CA THR A 143 3.53 -6.86 1.04
C THR A 143 3.68 -7.19 2.52
N LEU A 144 2.93 -6.49 3.36
CA LEU A 144 2.79 -6.72 4.80
C LEU A 144 1.36 -7.10 5.11
N THR A 145 1.16 -7.91 6.16
CA THR A 145 -0.17 -8.18 6.71
C THR A 145 -0.23 -7.64 8.14
N ILE A 146 -1.25 -6.83 8.42
CA ILE A 146 -1.49 -6.25 9.74
C ILE A 146 -2.87 -6.67 10.22
N HIS A 147 -2.95 -7.18 11.44
CA HIS A 147 -4.20 -7.52 12.11
C HIS A 147 -4.68 -6.34 12.97
N ILE A 148 -5.93 -5.96 12.80
CA ILE A 148 -6.59 -4.96 13.65
C ILE A 148 -7.00 -5.59 14.98
N THR A 149 -6.73 -4.89 16.05
CA THR A 149 -7.13 -5.24 17.43
C THR A 149 -7.97 -4.13 18.02
N TYR A 150 -9.08 -4.48 18.65
CA TYR A 150 -9.96 -3.56 19.36
C TYR A 150 -9.67 -3.66 20.86
N LEU A 151 -9.16 -2.56 21.44
CA LEU A 151 -8.72 -2.51 22.84
C LEU A 151 -9.86 -2.17 23.81
N ALA A 152 -10.88 -1.45 23.35
CA ALA A 152 -12.12 -1.24 24.08
C ALA A 152 -13.11 -2.33 23.68
N ALA A 153 -13.74 -2.98 24.66
CA ALA A 153 -14.86 -3.86 24.36
C ALA A 153 -15.97 -3.04 23.69
N PRO A 154 -16.66 -3.57 22.66
CA PRO A 154 -17.86 -2.92 22.16
C PRO A 154 -18.88 -2.80 23.31
N LEU A 155 -19.37 -1.58 23.52
CA LEU A 155 -20.45 -1.29 24.48
C LEU A 155 -21.76 -1.91 23.98
#